data_480d6a214136536dac05c73b04a88b67
#
_entry.id   480d6a214136536dac05c73b04a88b67
#
_cell.length_a   1.000
_cell.length_b   1.000
_cell.length_c   1.000
_cell.angle_alpha   90.00
_cell.angle_beta   90.00
_cell.angle_gamma   90.00
#
_symmetry.space_group_name_H-M   'P 1'
#
loop_
_entity.id
_entity.type
_entity.pdbx_description
1 polymer ?
#
loop_
_entity_poly.entity_id
_entity_poly.type
_entity_poly.pdbx_seq_one_letter_code
_entity_poly.pdbx_strand_id
1 'polypeptide(L)'
;MKKKTILNKKKPFYDGDVVFFLRDSYGDIAVVENKSLRTLHFNSSARQSAISLDDPNKLELSYCRAMLAGLLFRPKPCSALILGLGGGSLAKFLLEKMELNKVEAVELRQAVVQLAHDYFLLPKDLNLSINLMDAEQFLIRTDCVKYDSIFIDLFTDNGMAPVLHSEFFFDRCRDKLSSPGFISVNLWGNTRKAELENIKIRMRKTFGKQIYFLPVPRRGNIIAILLNFTFNGFDKMVQQKYAHELESKYHIEFVEFLNILDRTNR
;
A
#
# COMPACT_ATOMS: atom_id res chain seq x y z
N MET A 1 -20.55 -22.84 0.27
CA MET A 1 -19.15 -23.08 0.69
C MET A 1 -19.15 -23.59 2.12
N LYS A 2 -18.55 -24.76 2.39
CA LYS A 2 -18.50 -25.34 3.75
C LYS A 2 -17.56 -24.49 4.61
N LYS A 3 -18.09 -23.92 5.71
CA LYS A 3 -17.27 -23.34 6.79
C LYS A 3 -16.31 -24.42 7.28
N LYS A 4 -15.03 -24.30 7.00
CA LYS A 4 -13.98 -25.16 7.54
C LYS A 4 -13.26 -24.43 8.65
N THR A 5 -13.64 -24.77 9.82
CA THR A 5 -12.92 -25.38 10.96
C THR A 5 -11.89 -24.48 11.59
N ILE A 6 -12.32 -23.88 12.68
CA ILE A 6 -11.48 -23.35 13.74
C ILE A 6 -10.57 -24.48 14.23
N LEU A 7 -9.33 -24.47 13.84
CA LEU A 7 -8.28 -25.24 14.47
C LEU A 7 -7.55 -24.32 15.43
N ASN A 8 -8.00 -24.31 16.67
CA ASN A 8 -7.30 -23.72 17.80
C ASN A 8 -6.01 -24.52 18.05
N LYS A 9 -5.05 -24.43 17.13
CA LYS A 9 -3.70 -24.97 17.27
C LYS A 9 -2.74 -23.81 17.07
N LYS A 10 -2.08 -23.37 18.15
CA LYS A 10 -0.86 -22.59 18.06
C LYS A 10 0.05 -23.33 17.09
N LYS A 11 0.13 -22.85 15.83
CA LYS A 11 1.25 -23.21 14.97
C LYS A 11 2.43 -22.42 15.56
N PRO A 12 3.53 -23.05 15.93
CA PRO A 12 4.69 -22.38 16.55
C PRO A 12 5.32 -21.29 15.67
N PHE A 13 4.79 -21.15 14.48
CA PHE A 13 5.21 -20.24 13.41
C PHE A 13 4.61 -18.81 13.52
N TYR A 14 3.42 -18.66 14.16
CA TYR A 14 2.76 -17.36 14.27
C TYR A 14 2.78 -16.87 15.73
N ASP A 15 2.94 -15.55 15.88
CA ASP A 15 2.87 -14.86 17.17
C ASP A 15 1.40 -14.57 17.51
N GLY A 16 0.66 -15.61 17.94
CA GLY A 16 -0.74 -15.52 18.34
C GLY A 16 -1.58 -16.73 17.94
N ASP A 17 -2.87 -16.62 18.12
CA ASP A 17 -3.86 -17.65 17.82
C ASP A 17 -4.32 -17.55 16.36
N VAL A 18 -4.28 -18.66 15.62
CA VAL A 18 -4.79 -18.72 14.26
C VAL A 18 -6.31 -18.81 14.31
N VAL A 19 -6.99 -17.70 14.00
CA VAL A 19 -8.47 -17.62 14.00
C VAL A 19 -9.09 -18.00 12.66
N PHE A 20 -8.29 -17.95 11.58
CA PHE A 20 -8.69 -18.42 10.26
C PHE A 20 -7.49 -18.98 9.51
N PHE A 21 -7.71 -20.05 8.75
CA PHE A 21 -6.71 -20.65 7.87
C PHE A 21 -7.36 -21.20 6.61
N LEU A 22 -6.77 -20.89 5.46
CA LEU A 22 -7.17 -21.40 4.15
C LEU A 22 -5.92 -21.64 3.28
N ARG A 23 -5.99 -22.61 2.39
CA ARG A 23 -5.05 -22.76 1.27
C ARG A 23 -5.82 -22.62 -0.04
N ASP A 24 -5.36 -21.69 -0.89
CA ASP A 24 -5.86 -21.56 -2.27
C ASP A 24 -4.75 -21.90 -3.28
N SER A 25 -4.94 -21.56 -4.56
CA SER A 25 -3.96 -21.80 -5.63
C SER A 25 -2.67 -20.99 -5.48
N TYR A 26 -2.67 -19.95 -4.65
CA TYR A 26 -1.51 -19.06 -4.38
C TYR A 26 -0.83 -19.39 -3.06
N GLY A 27 -1.29 -20.40 -2.32
CA GLY A 27 -0.70 -20.86 -1.07
C GLY A 27 -1.54 -20.57 0.16
N ASP A 28 -0.90 -20.68 1.34
CA ASP A 28 -1.57 -20.55 2.64
C ASP A 28 -1.94 -19.08 2.93
N ILE A 29 -3.13 -18.90 3.50
CA ILE A 29 -3.57 -17.65 4.12
C ILE A 29 -3.90 -17.94 5.57
N ALA A 30 -3.37 -17.15 6.50
CA ALA A 30 -3.74 -17.22 7.90
C ALA A 30 -4.14 -15.84 8.42
N VAL A 31 -5.21 -15.81 9.24
CA VAL A 31 -5.54 -14.66 10.10
C VAL A 31 -5.17 -15.05 11.52
N VAL A 32 -4.38 -14.20 12.14
CA VAL A 32 -3.82 -14.44 13.48
C VAL A 32 -4.22 -13.32 14.42
N GLU A 33 -4.64 -13.65 15.62
CA GLU A 33 -4.93 -12.69 16.68
C GLU A 33 -3.94 -12.82 17.82
N ASN A 34 -3.41 -11.68 18.26
CA ASN A 34 -2.61 -11.56 19.47
C ASN A 34 -3.08 -10.32 20.23
N LYS A 35 -3.76 -10.53 21.36
CA LYS A 35 -4.45 -9.48 22.12
C LYS A 35 -5.41 -8.72 21.19
N SER A 36 -5.26 -7.40 21.07
CA SER A 36 -6.07 -6.55 20.20
C SER A 36 -5.50 -6.38 18.79
N LEU A 37 -4.44 -7.10 18.43
CA LEU A 37 -3.86 -7.04 17.07
C LEU A 37 -4.32 -8.23 16.24
N ARG A 38 -4.91 -7.99 15.09
CA ARG A 38 -5.24 -8.99 14.08
C ARG A 38 -4.37 -8.81 12.85
N THR A 39 -3.77 -9.88 12.36
CA THR A 39 -2.78 -9.86 11.28
C THR A 39 -3.11 -10.87 10.19
N LEU A 40 -2.79 -10.51 8.94
CA LEU A 40 -2.89 -11.36 7.76
C LEU A 40 -1.50 -11.87 7.39
N HIS A 41 -1.39 -13.15 7.03
CA HIS A 41 -0.14 -13.81 6.66
C HIS A 41 -0.31 -14.66 5.40
N PHE A 42 0.72 -14.68 4.54
CA PHE A 42 0.80 -15.54 3.37
C PHE A 42 2.03 -16.44 3.47
N ASN A 43 1.86 -17.77 3.58
CA ASN A 43 2.92 -18.79 3.64
C ASN A 43 4.09 -18.52 4.61
N SER A 44 4.07 -17.43 5.38
CA SER A 44 5.19 -17.01 6.22
C SER A 44 4.71 -16.33 7.50
N SER A 45 5.62 -16.09 8.45
CA SER A 45 5.35 -15.28 9.65
C SER A 45 5.31 -13.78 9.36
N ALA A 46 5.68 -13.34 8.16
CA ALA A 46 5.63 -11.93 7.76
C ALA A 46 4.18 -11.43 7.74
N ARG A 47 3.95 -10.26 8.33
CA ARG A 47 2.64 -9.62 8.38
C ARG A 47 2.38 -8.90 7.06
N GLN A 48 1.39 -9.37 6.30
CA GLN A 48 0.94 -8.75 5.06
C GLN A 48 -0.03 -7.58 5.33
N SER A 49 -0.83 -7.72 6.38
CA SER A 49 -1.70 -6.65 6.87
C SER A 49 -1.87 -6.76 8.38
N ALA A 50 -2.25 -5.65 9.01
CA ALA A 50 -2.55 -5.61 10.43
C ALA A 50 -3.63 -4.58 10.74
N ILE A 51 -4.48 -4.88 11.71
CA ILE A 51 -5.49 -3.98 12.26
C ILE A 51 -5.49 -4.08 13.78
N SER A 52 -5.57 -2.94 14.46
CA SER A 52 -5.91 -2.90 15.88
C SER A 52 -7.42 -3.06 16.03
N LEU A 53 -7.86 -3.94 16.91
CA LEU A 53 -9.27 -4.09 17.24
C LEU A 53 -9.75 -2.99 18.20
N ASP A 54 -8.82 -2.35 18.92
CA ASP A 54 -9.11 -1.22 19.82
C ASP A 54 -9.24 0.10 19.06
N ASP A 55 -8.46 0.27 17.95
CA ASP A 55 -8.55 1.42 17.05
C ASP A 55 -8.45 0.96 15.60
N PRO A 56 -9.55 0.47 15.02
CA PRO A 56 -9.55 -0.11 13.68
C PRO A 56 -9.26 0.88 12.55
N ASN A 57 -9.27 2.19 12.82
CA ASN A 57 -9.02 3.22 11.82
C ASN A 57 -7.56 3.67 11.77
N LYS A 58 -6.75 3.20 12.70
CA LYS A 58 -5.31 3.46 12.72
C LYS A 58 -4.58 2.55 11.73
N LEU A 59 -3.67 3.12 10.95
CA LEU A 59 -2.75 2.33 10.13
C LEU A 59 -1.63 1.75 11.01
N GLU A 60 -1.76 0.47 11.36
CA GLU A 60 -0.81 -0.22 12.25
C GLU A 60 0.58 -0.39 11.63
N LEU A 61 0.65 -0.77 10.36
CA LEU A 61 1.91 -0.99 9.68
C LEU A 61 2.53 0.34 9.24
N SER A 62 3.77 0.58 9.70
CA SER A 62 4.49 1.83 9.41
C SER A 62 4.71 2.10 7.92
N TYR A 63 4.86 1.04 7.10
CA TYR A 63 4.99 1.23 5.66
C TYR A 63 3.68 1.75 5.03
N CYS A 64 2.50 1.31 5.51
CA CYS A 64 1.21 1.84 5.05
C CYS A 64 1.09 3.33 5.35
N ARG A 65 1.53 3.77 6.54
CA ARG A 65 1.59 5.20 6.88
C ARG A 65 2.56 5.95 5.98
N ALA A 66 3.75 5.39 5.75
CA ALA A 66 4.74 5.99 4.86
C ALA A 66 4.29 6.09 3.40
N MET A 67 3.43 5.18 2.91
CA MET A 67 2.83 5.28 1.57
C MET A 67 2.01 6.57 1.39
N LEU A 68 1.47 7.14 2.47
CA LEU A 68 0.77 8.41 2.44
C LEU A 68 1.70 9.64 2.33
N ALA A 69 3.03 9.48 2.38
CA ALA A 69 3.97 10.58 2.23
C ALA A 69 3.88 11.29 0.87
N GLY A 70 3.25 10.68 -0.16
CA GLY A 70 2.88 11.35 -1.40
C GLY A 70 2.01 12.58 -1.21
N LEU A 71 1.26 12.68 -0.10
CA LEU A 71 0.47 13.85 0.27
C LEU A 71 1.34 15.10 0.51
N LEU A 72 2.61 14.94 0.86
CA LEU A 72 3.55 16.08 0.98
C LEU A 72 3.80 16.80 -0.35
N PHE A 73 3.55 16.13 -1.48
CA PHE A 73 3.71 16.66 -2.83
C PHE A 73 2.38 17.05 -3.47
N ARG A 74 1.31 16.31 -3.17
CA ARG A 74 -0.04 16.49 -3.70
C ARG A 74 -1.05 16.39 -2.55
N PRO A 75 -1.44 17.53 -1.94
CA PRO A 75 -2.12 17.57 -0.65
C PRO A 75 -3.52 16.98 -0.58
N LYS A 76 -4.30 17.06 -1.63
CA LYS A 76 -5.73 16.78 -1.61
C LYS A 76 -6.15 15.92 -2.80
N PRO A 77 -5.75 14.63 -2.84
CA PRO A 77 -6.31 13.73 -3.84
C PRO A 77 -7.80 13.52 -3.55
N CYS A 78 -8.62 13.39 -4.62
CA CYS A 78 -10.04 13.06 -4.54
C CYS A 78 -10.30 11.59 -4.88
N SER A 79 -9.36 10.95 -5.55
CA SER A 79 -9.47 9.57 -6.02
C SER A 79 -8.17 8.79 -5.83
N ALA A 80 -8.31 7.49 -5.57
CA ALA A 80 -7.18 6.60 -5.40
C ALA A 80 -7.39 5.26 -6.13
N LEU A 81 -6.30 4.74 -6.70
CA LEU A 81 -6.16 3.36 -7.14
C LEU A 81 -5.20 2.64 -6.20
N ILE A 82 -5.58 1.45 -5.73
CA ILE A 82 -4.74 0.58 -4.90
C ILE A 82 -4.49 -0.71 -5.68
N LEU A 83 -3.23 -1.00 -6.00
CA LEU A 83 -2.80 -2.27 -6.55
C LEU A 83 -2.26 -3.14 -5.43
N GLY A 84 -3.05 -4.16 -5.05
CA GLY A 84 -2.86 -4.99 -3.86
C GLY A 84 -3.69 -4.49 -2.66
N LEU A 85 -4.73 -5.24 -2.29
CA LEU A 85 -5.66 -4.87 -1.22
C LEU A 85 -5.17 -5.28 0.18
N GLY A 86 -4.66 -6.51 0.30
CA GLY A 86 -4.36 -7.12 1.59
C GLY A 86 -5.58 -7.13 2.52
N GLY A 87 -5.41 -6.72 3.77
CA GLY A 87 -6.52 -6.58 4.72
C GLY A 87 -7.38 -5.32 4.50
N GLY A 88 -7.08 -4.50 3.48
CA GLY A 88 -7.86 -3.32 3.14
C GLY A 88 -7.63 -2.11 4.06
N SER A 89 -6.62 -2.13 4.95
CA SER A 89 -6.38 -1.05 5.91
C SER A 89 -6.16 0.31 5.23
N LEU A 90 -5.39 0.33 4.12
CA LEU A 90 -5.18 1.56 3.36
C LEU A 90 -6.47 2.04 2.69
N ALA A 91 -7.22 1.14 2.04
CA ALA A 91 -8.51 1.47 1.41
C ALA A 91 -9.50 2.07 2.42
N LYS A 92 -9.62 1.42 3.60
CA LYS A 92 -10.46 1.91 4.69
C LYS A 92 -10.03 3.30 5.18
N PHE A 93 -8.73 3.53 5.36
CA PHE A 93 -8.20 4.82 5.78
C PHE A 93 -8.51 5.93 4.76
N LEU A 94 -8.34 5.65 3.47
CA LEU A 94 -8.64 6.60 2.39
C LEU A 94 -10.12 6.97 2.35
N LEU A 95 -11.02 6.04 2.62
CA LEU A 95 -12.47 6.26 2.67
C LEU A 95 -12.88 7.02 3.94
N GLU A 96 -12.51 6.52 5.13
CA GLU A 96 -13.08 6.99 6.40
C GLU A 96 -12.32 8.16 7.03
N LYS A 97 -11.01 8.30 6.76
CA LYS A 97 -10.18 9.38 7.32
C LYS A 97 -9.87 10.48 6.32
N MET A 98 -9.70 10.13 5.05
CA MET A 98 -9.43 11.10 3.99
C MET A 98 -10.69 11.47 3.21
N GLU A 99 -11.78 10.71 3.36
CA GLU A 99 -13.09 10.96 2.73
C GLU A 99 -12.99 11.08 1.21
N LEU A 100 -12.20 10.19 0.59
CA LEU A 100 -12.05 10.18 -0.86
C LEU A 100 -13.37 9.79 -1.54
N ASN A 101 -13.71 10.50 -2.59
CA ASN A 101 -14.94 10.27 -3.36
C ASN A 101 -14.88 8.98 -4.20
N LYS A 102 -13.67 8.46 -4.46
CA LYS A 102 -13.46 7.23 -5.22
C LYS A 102 -12.19 6.53 -4.74
N VAL A 103 -12.34 5.30 -4.29
CA VAL A 103 -11.25 4.35 -4.02
C VAL A 103 -11.49 3.11 -4.86
N GLU A 104 -10.56 2.77 -5.72
CA GLU A 104 -10.60 1.56 -6.51
C GLU A 104 -9.43 0.65 -6.12
N ALA A 105 -9.71 -0.60 -5.79
CA ALA A 105 -8.69 -1.57 -5.42
C ALA A 105 -8.67 -2.73 -6.42
N VAL A 106 -7.48 -3.24 -6.68
CA VAL A 106 -7.26 -4.43 -7.50
C VAL A 106 -6.61 -5.49 -6.64
N GLU A 107 -7.23 -6.66 -6.55
CA GLU A 107 -6.74 -7.78 -5.76
C GLU A 107 -6.84 -9.08 -6.57
N LEU A 108 -5.77 -9.88 -6.53
CA LEU A 108 -5.69 -11.12 -7.29
C LEU A 108 -6.49 -12.26 -6.64
N ARG A 109 -6.51 -12.28 -5.29
CA ARG A 109 -7.02 -13.42 -4.51
C ARG A 109 -8.39 -13.13 -3.94
N GLN A 110 -9.42 -13.84 -4.41
CA GLN A 110 -10.79 -13.71 -3.88
C GLN A 110 -10.87 -13.92 -2.37
N ALA A 111 -10.09 -14.86 -1.84
CA ALA A 111 -10.06 -15.12 -0.41
C ALA A 111 -9.58 -13.91 0.40
N VAL A 112 -8.61 -13.15 -0.12
CA VAL A 112 -8.10 -11.93 0.51
C VAL A 112 -9.19 -10.86 0.57
N VAL A 113 -9.93 -10.64 -0.52
CA VAL A 113 -11.08 -9.70 -0.55
C VAL A 113 -12.12 -10.08 0.51
N GLN A 114 -12.47 -11.38 0.61
CA GLN A 114 -13.42 -11.86 1.60
C GLN A 114 -12.92 -11.62 3.03
N LEU A 115 -11.66 -11.92 3.31
CA LEU A 115 -11.06 -11.72 4.63
C LEU A 115 -10.95 -10.24 5.00
N ALA A 116 -10.70 -9.34 4.04
CA ALA A 116 -10.69 -7.91 4.28
C ALA A 116 -12.04 -7.43 4.85
N HIS A 117 -13.16 -7.92 4.33
CA HIS A 117 -14.49 -7.61 4.87
C HIS A 117 -14.78 -8.34 6.18
N ASP A 118 -14.53 -9.66 6.24
CA ASP A 118 -14.98 -10.50 7.36
C ASP A 118 -14.13 -10.32 8.62
N TYR A 119 -12.83 -10.05 8.46
CA TYR A 119 -11.87 -9.99 9.56
C TYR A 119 -11.20 -8.63 9.74
N PHE A 120 -11.01 -7.83 8.67
CA PHE A 120 -10.29 -6.57 8.77
C PHE A 120 -11.18 -5.34 8.70
N LEU A 121 -12.50 -5.54 8.84
CA LEU A 121 -13.50 -4.46 8.94
C LEU A 121 -13.47 -3.50 7.74
N LEU A 122 -13.12 -3.99 6.54
CA LEU A 122 -13.23 -3.21 5.32
C LEU A 122 -14.71 -2.92 5.05
N PRO A 123 -15.14 -1.65 4.96
CA PRO A 123 -16.54 -1.33 4.77
C PRO A 123 -17.03 -1.72 3.37
N LYS A 124 -18.34 -2.00 3.26
CA LYS A 124 -19.04 -1.99 1.98
C LYS A 124 -19.51 -0.58 1.72
N ASP A 125 -18.70 0.19 0.99
CA ASP A 125 -18.92 1.60 0.72
C ASP A 125 -19.19 1.82 -0.78
N LEU A 126 -20.05 2.77 -1.13
CA LEU A 126 -20.37 3.10 -2.52
C LEU A 126 -19.18 3.75 -3.24
N ASN A 127 -18.28 4.38 -2.49
CA ASN A 127 -17.05 4.98 -3.01
C ASN A 127 -15.91 3.96 -3.16
N LEU A 128 -16.13 2.67 -2.75
CA LEU A 128 -15.15 1.59 -2.89
C LEU A 128 -15.57 0.63 -4.00
N SER A 129 -14.71 0.44 -4.98
CA SER A 129 -14.82 -0.66 -5.95
C SER A 129 -13.61 -1.59 -5.84
N ILE A 130 -13.86 -2.91 -5.88
CA ILE A 130 -12.81 -3.93 -5.83
C ILE A 130 -12.87 -4.77 -7.09
N ASN A 131 -11.78 -4.78 -7.86
CA ASN A 131 -11.61 -5.58 -9.05
C ASN A 131 -10.81 -6.84 -8.71
N LEU A 132 -11.45 -8.00 -8.86
CA LEU A 132 -10.80 -9.29 -8.64
C LEU A 132 -10.07 -9.72 -9.91
N MET A 133 -8.84 -9.28 -10.08
CA MET A 133 -8.01 -9.58 -11.25
C MET A 133 -6.53 -9.30 -11.01
N ASP A 134 -5.70 -9.69 -11.95
CA ASP A 134 -4.28 -9.32 -11.98
C ASP A 134 -4.09 -7.82 -12.22
N ALA A 135 -3.11 -7.20 -11.53
CA ALA A 135 -2.85 -5.76 -11.60
C ALA A 135 -2.42 -5.31 -13.01
N GLU A 136 -1.64 -6.12 -13.74
CA GLU A 136 -1.23 -5.79 -15.10
C GLU A 136 -2.41 -5.85 -16.07
N GLN A 137 -3.28 -6.85 -15.90
CA GLN A 137 -4.52 -6.94 -16.68
C GLN A 137 -5.46 -5.76 -16.42
N PHE A 138 -5.54 -5.28 -15.19
CA PHE A 138 -6.30 -4.08 -14.87
C PHE A 138 -5.74 -2.84 -15.58
N LEU A 139 -4.43 -2.66 -15.54
CA LEU A 139 -3.77 -1.47 -16.10
C LEU A 139 -3.87 -1.39 -17.63
N ILE A 140 -4.00 -2.51 -18.34
CA ILE A 140 -4.16 -2.51 -19.82
C ILE A 140 -5.60 -2.20 -20.27
N ARG A 141 -6.55 -2.08 -19.36
CA ARG A 141 -7.93 -1.71 -19.73
C ARG A 141 -7.96 -0.33 -20.38
N THR A 142 -8.73 -0.22 -21.43
CA THR A 142 -8.80 0.99 -22.26
C THR A 142 -9.73 2.08 -21.72
N ASP A 143 -10.32 1.87 -20.52
CA ASP A 143 -11.09 2.91 -19.86
C ASP A 143 -10.20 4.12 -19.55
N CYS A 144 -10.72 5.33 -19.81
CA CYS A 144 -9.99 6.59 -19.63
C CYS A 144 -9.99 7.06 -18.15
N VAL A 145 -10.31 6.20 -17.20
CA VAL A 145 -10.34 6.58 -15.78
C VAL A 145 -8.93 6.87 -15.27
N LYS A 146 -8.78 8.02 -14.64
CA LYS A 146 -7.54 8.45 -13.98
C LYS A 146 -7.75 8.69 -12.50
N TYR A 147 -6.66 8.56 -11.74
CA TYR A 147 -6.64 8.69 -10.28
C TYR A 147 -5.65 9.76 -9.86
N ASP A 148 -5.96 10.51 -8.81
CA ASP A 148 -5.04 11.51 -8.25
C ASP A 148 -3.87 10.88 -7.51
N SER A 149 -4.10 9.68 -6.99
CA SER A 149 -3.08 8.89 -6.30
C SER A 149 -3.17 7.42 -6.66
N ILE A 150 -2.02 6.77 -6.81
CA ILE A 150 -1.92 5.32 -7.02
C ILE A 150 -1.01 4.74 -5.95
N PHE A 151 -1.48 3.71 -5.27
CA PHE A 151 -0.74 2.99 -4.24
C PHE A 151 -0.42 1.59 -4.74
N ILE A 152 0.85 1.23 -4.80
CA ILE A 152 1.33 -0.07 -5.28
C ILE A 152 1.92 -0.84 -4.11
N ASP A 153 1.20 -1.86 -3.67
CA ASP A 153 1.59 -2.76 -2.56
C ASP A 153 1.46 -4.22 -3.01
N LEU A 154 2.26 -4.59 -3.99
CA LEU A 154 2.22 -5.88 -4.67
C LEU A 154 3.32 -6.81 -4.16
N PHE A 155 2.92 -7.75 -3.30
CA PHE A 155 3.79 -8.75 -2.72
C PHE A 155 3.24 -10.17 -2.94
N THR A 156 4.16 -11.11 -3.08
CA THR A 156 3.90 -12.55 -3.02
C THR A 156 4.57 -13.13 -1.77
N ASP A 157 4.45 -14.42 -1.55
CA ASP A 157 5.19 -15.15 -0.50
C ASP A 157 6.74 -15.11 -0.70
N ASN A 158 7.19 -14.87 -1.93
CA ASN A 158 8.60 -14.81 -2.30
C ASN A 158 9.20 -13.40 -2.32
N GLY A 159 8.41 -12.37 -1.96
CA GLY A 159 8.84 -10.97 -1.96
C GLY A 159 8.00 -10.08 -2.88
N MET A 160 8.61 -9.06 -3.47
CA MET A 160 7.94 -8.15 -4.41
C MET A 160 7.40 -8.89 -5.63
N ALA A 161 6.18 -8.52 -6.07
CA ALA A 161 5.54 -9.20 -7.20
C ALA A 161 6.35 -9.03 -8.51
N PRO A 162 6.45 -10.10 -9.33
CA PRO A 162 7.22 -10.06 -10.59
C PRO A 162 6.79 -8.97 -11.56
N VAL A 163 5.54 -8.52 -11.52
CA VAL A 163 5.01 -7.45 -12.37
C VAL A 163 5.76 -6.12 -12.23
N LEU A 164 6.39 -5.85 -11.08
CA LEU A 164 7.24 -4.66 -10.89
C LEU A 164 8.49 -4.67 -11.79
N HIS A 165 8.83 -5.82 -12.36
CA HIS A 165 9.90 -5.99 -13.34
C HIS A 165 9.41 -5.94 -14.79
N SER A 166 8.09 -5.79 -15.03
CA SER A 166 7.55 -5.64 -16.38
C SER A 166 8.01 -4.33 -17.02
N GLU A 167 8.34 -4.36 -18.30
CA GLU A 167 8.92 -3.21 -19.01
C GLU A 167 7.98 -2.00 -19.03
N PHE A 168 6.68 -2.23 -19.17
CA PHE A 168 5.68 -1.18 -19.34
C PHE A 168 4.81 -0.95 -18.12
N PHE A 169 5.09 -1.60 -17.00
CA PHE A 169 4.25 -1.52 -15.81
C PHE A 169 4.09 -0.08 -15.31
N PHE A 170 5.22 0.62 -15.14
CA PHE A 170 5.20 1.99 -14.64
C PHE A 170 4.65 2.99 -15.67
N ASP A 171 4.82 2.75 -16.97
CA ASP A 171 4.21 3.57 -18.04
C ASP A 171 2.68 3.46 -17.96
N ARG A 172 2.15 2.26 -17.85
CA ARG A 172 0.71 2.01 -17.66
C ARG A 172 0.17 2.64 -16.37
N CYS A 173 0.92 2.57 -15.27
CA CYS A 173 0.54 3.26 -14.04
C CYS A 173 0.51 4.78 -14.24
N ARG A 174 1.48 5.37 -14.95
CA ARG A 174 1.50 6.79 -15.28
C ARG A 174 0.29 7.18 -16.15
N ASP A 175 -0.10 6.35 -17.09
CA ASP A 175 -1.24 6.59 -17.97
C ASP A 175 -2.58 6.61 -17.21
N LYS A 176 -2.68 5.90 -16.08
CA LYS A 176 -3.83 5.93 -15.15
C LYS A 176 -3.73 7.06 -14.11
N LEU A 177 -2.66 7.84 -14.09
CA LEU A 177 -2.48 8.92 -13.13
C LEU A 177 -3.00 10.24 -13.70
N SER A 178 -3.82 11.00 -12.95
CA SER A 178 -4.20 12.36 -13.26
C SER A 178 -3.00 13.31 -13.10
N SER A 179 -3.02 14.46 -13.74
CA SER A 179 -1.96 15.47 -13.58
C SER A 179 -2.53 16.74 -12.96
N PRO A 180 -1.96 17.21 -11.84
CA PRO A 180 -0.89 16.62 -11.05
C PRO A 180 -1.35 15.38 -10.26
N GLY A 181 -0.49 14.37 -10.14
CA GLY A 181 -0.77 13.16 -9.38
C GLY A 181 0.50 12.50 -8.88
N PHE A 182 0.37 11.53 -7.96
CA PHE A 182 1.50 10.77 -7.45
C PHE A 182 1.24 9.26 -7.39
N ILE A 183 2.31 8.49 -7.46
CA ILE A 183 2.31 7.05 -7.19
C ILE A 183 3.18 6.79 -5.96
N SER A 184 2.69 6.01 -5.01
CA SER A 184 3.48 5.48 -3.89
C SER A 184 3.68 3.98 -4.07
N VAL A 185 4.94 3.53 -4.13
CA VAL A 185 5.30 2.13 -4.35
C VAL A 185 5.98 1.57 -3.10
N ASN A 186 5.42 0.53 -2.52
CA ASN A 186 6.06 -0.20 -1.44
C ASN A 186 7.12 -1.17 -2.00
N LEU A 187 8.38 -0.91 -1.71
CA LEU A 187 9.53 -1.72 -2.10
C LEU A 187 10.14 -2.43 -0.89
N TRP A 188 10.72 -3.62 -1.11
CA TRP A 188 11.48 -4.32 -0.08
C TRP A 188 12.97 -4.05 -0.24
N GLY A 189 13.54 -3.22 0.65
CA GLY A 189 14.94 -2.81 0.59
C GLY A 189 15.94 -3.92 0.91
N ASN A 190 15.52 -4.99 1.62
CA ASN A 190 16.38 -6.14 1.95
C ASN A 190 16.38 -7.23 0.87
N THR A 191 15.81 -6.96 -0.30
CA THR A 191 15.92 -7.85 -1.47
C THR A 191 17.33 -7.80 -2.07
N ARG A 192 17.58 -8.66 -3.07
CA ARG A 192 18.87 -8.60 -3.80
C ARG A 192 19.06 -7.22 -4.42
N LYS A 193 20.24 -6.62 -4.21
CA LYS A 193 20.56 -5.26 -4.67
C LYS A 193 20.25 -5.06 -6.17
N ALA A 194 20.61 -6.07 -7.00
CA ALA A 194 20.35 -6.02 -8.44
C ALA A 194 18.84 -5.94 -8.77
N GLU A 195 18.00 -6.64 -8.03
CA GLU A 195 16.56 -6.66 -8.20
C GLU A 195 15.97 -5.26 -7.89
N LEU A 196 16.34 -4.68 -6.77
CA LEU A 196 15.88 -3.34 -6.39
C LEU A 196 16.34 -2.26 -7.40
N GLU A 197 17.61 -2.33 -7.85
CA GLU A 197 18.12 -1.37 -8.84
C GLU A 197 17.42 -1.52 -10.20
N ASN A 198 17.10 -2.74 -10.65
CA ASN A 198 16.33 -2.93 -11.87
C ASN A 198 14.95 -2.26 -11.81
N ILE A 199 14.24 -2.38 -10.67
CA ILE A 199 12.94 -1.69 -10.48
C ILE A 199 13.15 -0.18 -10.51
N LYS A 200 14.17 0.36 -9.82
CA LYS A 200 14.49 1.79 -9.82
C LYS A 200 14.84 2.33 -11.22
N ILE A 201 15.56 1.55 -12.03
CA ILE A 201 15.86 1.92 -13.43
C ILE A 201 14.57 2.07 -14.23
N ARG A 202 13.61 1.14 -14.08
CA ARG A 202 12.32 1.22 -14.77
C ARG A 202 11.51 2.44 -14.34
N MET A 203 11.46 2.73 -13.04
CA MET A 203 10.82 3.95 -12.52
C MET A 203 11.46 5.20 -13.14
N ARG A 204 12.82 5.26 -13.17
CA ARG A 204 13.54 6.41 -13.76
C ARG A 204 13.29 6.57 -15.27
N LYS A 205 13.13 5.47 -16.00
CA LYS A 205 12.77 5.51 -17.43
C LYS A 205 11.45 6.25 -17.66
N THR A 206 10.46 6.03 -16.78
CA THR A 206 9.10 6.58 -16.90
C THR A 206 8.94 7.97 -16.28
N PHE A 207 9.52 8.21 -15.09
CA PHE A 207 9.29 9.43 -14.30
C PHE A 207 10.49 10.38 -14.23
N GLY A 208 11.62 10.00 -14.85
CA GLY A 208 12.83 10.84 -14.89
C GLY A 208 13.37 11.12 -13.48
N LYS A 209 13.52 12.42 -13.18
CA LYS A 209 14.03 12.89 -11.89
C LYS A 209 12.94 13.09 -10.82
N GLN A 210 11.67 12.91 -11.18
CA GLN A 210 10.53 13.13 -10.28
C GLN A 210 10.24 11.88 -9.42
N ILE A 211 11.28 11.34 -8.79
CA ILE A 211 11.25 10.15 -7.96
C ILE A 211 11.93 10.45 -6.63
N TYR A 212 11.23 10.17 -5.55
CA TYR A 212 11.68 10.40 -4.19
C TYR A 212 11.61 9.09 -3.41
N PHE A 213 12.69 8.76 -2.69
CA PHE A 213 12.75 7.54 -1.88
C PHE A 213 12.66 7.88 -0.40
N LEU A 214 11.76 7.19 0.30
CA LEU A 214 11.52 7.28 1.73
C LEU A 214 11.81 5.92 2.37
N PRO A 215 13.02 5.69 2.91
CA PRO A 215 13.28 4.53 3.76
C PRO A 215 12.37 4.56 4.99
N VAL A 216 11.65 3.47 5.25
CA VAL A 216 10.73 3.39 6.40
C VAL A 216 11.55 3.13 7.67
N PRO A 217 11.49 4.00 8.69
CA PRO A 217 12.29 3.84 9.90
C PRO A 217 12.13 2.47 10.56
N ARG A 218 13.24 1.83 10.88
CA ARG A 218 13.31 0.52 11.56
C ARG A 218 12.62 -0.63 10.81
N ARG A 219 12.42 -0.48 9.49
CA ARG A 219 11.83 -1.50 8.61
C ARG A 219 12.70 -1.71 7.38
N GLY A 220 12.50 -2.85 6.71
CA GLY A 220 13.15 -3.12 5.43
C GLY A 220 12.46 -2.47 4.24
N ASN A 221 11.35 -1.77 4.44
CA ASN A 221 10.59 -1.13 3.37
C ASN A 221 11.22 0.19 2.93
N ILE A 222 11.10 0.49 1.63
CA ILE A 222 11.40 1.79 1.03
C ILE A 222 10.17 2.19 0.23
N ILE A 223 9.61 3.36 0.51
CA ILE A 223 8.53 3.90 -0.31
C ILE A 223 9.14 4.76 -1.40
N ALA A 224 8.86 4.40 -2.67
CA ALA A 224 9.18 5.26 -3.80
C ALA A 224 7.96 6.11 -4.14
N ILE A 225 8.12 7.44 -4.18
CA ILE A 225 7.09 8.41 -4.54
C ILE A 225 7.43 8.92 -5.93
N LEU A 226 6.54 8.70 -6.91
CA LEU A 226 6.72 9.04 -8.32
C LEU A 226 5.72 10.13 -8.68
N LEU A 227 6.18 11.23 -9.26
CA LEU A 227 5.33 12.37 -9.61
C LEU A 227 5.25 12.51 -11.13
N ASN A 228 4.06 12.78 -11.67
CA ASN A 228 3.89 13.09 -13.09
C ASN A 228 3.86 14.59 -13.39
N PHE A 229 4.36 15.39 -12.47
CA PHE A 229 4.52 16.84 -12.59
C PHE A 229 5.89 17.26 -12.06
N THR A 230 6.35 18.45 -12.47
CA THR A 230 7.62 18.98 -11.97
C THR A 230 7.44 19.52 -10.57
N PHE A 231 8.18 18.95 -9.64
CA PHE A 231 8.28 19.42 -8.27
C PHE A 231 9.65 20.12 -8.11
N ASN A 232 9.63 21.43 -7.84
CA ASN A 232 10.83 22.28 -7.81
C ASN A 232 11.54 22.32 -6.43
N GLY A 233 11.23 21.35 -5.57
CA GLY A 233 11.81 21.29 -4.23
C GLY A 233 10.86 21.78 -3.13
N PHE A 234 11.26 21.54 -1.91
CA PHE A 234 10.50 21.96 -0.74
C PHE A 234 10.91 23.39 -0.33
N ASP A 235 9.93 24.32 -0.32
CA ASP A 235 10.06 25.48 0.52
C ASP A 235 9.98 25.01 1.98
N LYS A 236 11.09 25.08 2.68
CA LYS A 236 11.24 24.43 4.00
C LYS A 236 10.20 24.88 5.02
N MET A 237 9.86 26.18 5.03
CA MET A 237 8.87 26.71 6.00
C MET A 237 7.44 26.27 5.62
N VAL A 238 7.08 26.39 4.35
CA VAL A 238 5.75 26.02 3.86
C VAL A 238 5.52 24.53 4.04
N GLN A 239 6.49 23.71 3.70
CA GLN A 239 6.35 22.27 3.78
C GLN A 239 6.36 21.74 5.22
N GLN A 240 7.13 22.34 6.12
CA GLN A 240 7.06 21.99 7.54
C GLN A 240 5.68 22.29 8.13
N LYS A 241 5.16 23.50 7.89
CA LYS A 241 3.80 23.84 8.33
C LYS A 241 2.79 22.84 7.81
N TYR A 242 2.86 22.51 6.52
CA TYR A 242 1.95 21.58 5.89
C TYR A 242 2.09 20.14 6.43
N ALA A 243 3.32 19.68 6.67
CA ALA A 243 3.56 18.38 7.29
C ALA A 243 2.96 18.30 8.71
N HIS A 244 3.06 19.38 9.51
CA HIS A 244 2.40 19.47 10.81
C HIS A 244 0.87 19.44 10.72
N GLU A 245 0.28 20.10 9.73
CA GLU A 245 -1.16 20.08 9.49
C GLU A 245 -1.63 18.65 9.15
N LEU A 246 -0.92 17.95 8.26
CA LEU A 246 -1.20 16.54 7.92
C LEU A 246 -1.04 15.62 9.13
N GLU A 247 0.04 15.79 9.92
CA GLU A 247 0.32 15.00 11.11
C GLU A 247 -0.78 15.18 12.16
N SER A 248 -1.19 16.42 12.42
CA SER A 248 -2.30 16.74 13.33
C SER A 248 -3.63 16.14 12.87
N LYS A 249 -3.89 16.17 11.55
CA LYS A 249 -5.16 15.68 10.99
C LYS A 249 -5.24 14.15 10.96
N TYR A 250 -4.15 13.48 10.61
CA TYR A 250 -4.17 12.05 10.33
C TYR A 250 -3.47 11.20 11.39
N HIS A 251 -2.76 11.81 12.33
CA HIS A 251 -1.95 11.15 13.36
C HIS A 251 -0.88 10.20 12.75
N ILE A 252 -0.23 10.69 11.67
CA ILE A 252 0.80 9.99 10.90
C ILE A 252 2.05 10.89 10.85
N GLU A 253 3.23 10.30 10.92
CA GLU A 253 4.54 10.91 11.14
C GLU A 253 5.05 11.74 9.93
N PHE A 254 4.24 12.65 9.38
CA PHE A 254 4.56 13.43 8.18
C PHE A 254 5.78 14.34 8.34
N VAL A 255 6.00 14.87 9.53
CA VAL A 255 7.18 15.69 9.81
C VAL A 255 8.46 14.84 9.75
N GLU A 256 8.43 13.61 10.28
CA GLU A 256 9.53 12.66 10.15
C GLU A 256 9.78 12.29 8.69
N PHE A 257 8.71 11.99 7.94
CA PHE A 257 8.80 11.66 6.52
C PHE A 257 9.41 12.80 5.70
N LEU A 258 8.99 14.03 5.92
CA LEU A 258 9.56 15.22 5.26
C LEU A 258 11.06 15.33 5.53
N ASN A 259 11.49 15.17 6.78
CA ASN A 259 12.89 15.24 7.16
C ASN A 259 13.75 14.13 6.54
N ILE A 260 13.19 12.93 6.38
CA ILE A 260 13.88 11.82 5.70
C ILE A 260 13.99 12.10 4.21
N LEU A 261 12.89 12.53 3.57
CA LEU A 261 12.85 12.87 2.14
C LEU A 261 13.86 13.97 1.79
N ASP A 262 13.95 15.02 2.60
CA ASP A 262 14.95 16.11 2.39
C ASP A 262 16.39 15.60 2.48
N ARG A 263 16.69 14.67 3.39
CA ARG A 263 18.05 14.09 3.54
C ARG A 263 18.41 13.06 2.47
N THR A 264 17.46 12.26 2.04
CA THR A 264 17.72 11.08 1.19
C THR A 264 17.77 11.45 -0.31
N ASN A 265 17.13 12.56 -0.71
CA ASN A 265 16.93 12.91 -2.12
C ASN A 265 17.64 14.21 -2.53
N ARG A 266 18.65 14.63 -1.78
CA ARG A 266 19.57 15.74 -2.12
C ARG A 266 20.53 15.39 -3.21
#